data_8490e1bd87b88b450f92793dc3d3cc52
#
_entry.id   8490e1bd87b88b450f92793dc3d3cc52
#
_cell.length_a   1.000
_cell.length_b   1.000
_cell.length_c   1.000
_cell.angle_alpha   90.00
_cell.angle_beta   90.00
_cell.angle_gamma   90.00
#
_symmetry.space_group_name_H-M   'P 1'
#
loop_
_entity.id
_entity.type
_entity.pdbx_description
1 polymer ?
#
loop_
_entity_poly.entity_id
_entity_poly.type
_entity_poly.pdbx_seq_one_letter_code
_entity_poly.pdbx_strand_id
1 'polypeptide(L)'
;MDTLEAIETRRAIRAYDPDHTISPADLHKLLAAARRAPSAFNIQHCRFVVVRDPALRRALRKVAWDQPDVTDASALVVICADRDAWKKDPARYFDGAPDDVKQRMAEMIRGYYEGREWVQQDETMRSAGLAAQTLMLAATAMGYQSCPMDGFDYDAVGRLINLPAGHVVAMFVVIGRGVEQAAPRVGRLPDGEVILTDRFPPS
;
A
#
# COMPACT_ATOMS: atom_id res chain seq x y z
N MET A 1 0.52 20.12 9.50
CA MET A 1 1.09 18.93 10.16
C MET A 1 2.38 18.59 9.43
N ASP A 2 3.48 18.46 10.16
CA ASP A 2 4.74 18.02 9.58
C ASP A 2 4.82 16.48 9.51
N THR A 3 5.90 15.98 8.93
CA THR A 3 6.04 14.51 8.71
C THR A 3 6.20 13.73 10.02
N LEU A 4 6.94 14.26 10.99
CA LEU A 4 7.14 13.57 12.27
C LEU A 4 5.84 13.54 13.07
N GLU A 5 5.13 14.66 13.10
CA GLU A 5 3.81 14.75 13.71
C GLU A 5 2.82 13.75 13.07
N ALA A 6 2.83 13.59 11.74
CA ALA A 6 1.99 12.61 11.07
C ALA A 6 2.35 11.17 11.47
N ILE A 7 3.63 10.86 11.61
CA ILE A 7 4.12 9.55 12.06
C ILE A 7 3.69 9.27 13.50
N GLU A 8 3.81 10.26 14.37
CA GLU A 8 3.47 10.14 15.78
C GLU A 8 1.97 10.03 16.02
N THR A 9 1.17 10.78 15.27
CA THR A 9 -0.28 10.86 15.47
C THR A 9 -1.08 9.82 14.72
N ARG A 10 -0.55 9.26 13.62
CA ARG A 10 -1.25 8.23 12.84
C ARG A 10 -1.65 7.04 13.71
N ARG A 11 -2.92 6.68 13.64
CA ARG A 11 -3.51 5.51 14.33
C ARG A 11 -4.33 4.68 13.34
N ALA A 12 -4.46 3.39 13.60
CA ALA A 12 -5.44 2.55 12.95
C ALA A 12 -6.81 2.84 13.59
N ILE A 13 -7.74 3.38 12.81
CA ILE A 13 -9.12 3.66 13.21
C ILE A 13 -10.02 2.68 12.48
N ARG A 14 -10.98 2.09 13.19
CA ARG A 14 -11.85 1.04 12.65
C ARG A 14 -13.33 1.42 12.60
N ALA A 15 -13.72 2.52 13.22
CA ALA A 15 -15.07 3.02 13.16
C ALA A 15 -15.10 4.36 12.39
N TYR A 16 -15.90 4.42 11.35
CA TYR A 16 -16.00 5.55 10.45
C TYR A 16 -17.40 6.08 10.36
N ASP A 17 -17.51 7.38 10.03
CA ASP A 17 -18.75 8.05 9.68
C ASP A 17 -19.18 7.63 8.27
N PRO A 18 -20.25 6.81 8.12
CA PRO A 18 -20.67 6.30 6.81
C PRO A 18 -21.25 7.39 5.90
N ASP A 19 -21.67 8.52 6.48
CA ASP A 19 -22.23 9.64 5.74
C ASP A 19 -21.15 10.61 5.25
N HIS A 20 -19.93 10.48 5.77
CA HIS A 20 -18.80 11.30 5.32
C HIS A 20 -18.27 10.83 3.97
N THR A 21 -18.12 11.77 3.04
CA THR A 21 -17.58 11.51 1.71
C THR A 21 -16.26 12.26 1.51
N ILE A 22 -15.21 11.55 1.13
CA ILE A 22 -13.96 12.16 0.72
C ILE A 22 -14.11 12.80 -0.67
N SER A 23 -13.61 14.03 -0.84
CA SER A 23 -13.67 14.71 -2.14
C SER A 23 -12.84 13.97 -3.19
N PRO A 24 -13.25 13.97 -4.48
CA PRO A 24 -12.42 13.41 -5.56
C PRO A 24 -11.03 14.05 -5.63
N ALA A 25 -10.92 15.34 -5.33
CA ALA A 25 -9.66 16.09 -5.31
C ALA A 25 -8.74 15.61 -4.19
N ASP A 26 -9.26 15.38 -2.99
CA ASP A 26 -8.47 14.89 -1.87
C ASP A 26 -8.05 13.43 -2.07
N LEU A 27 -8.96 12.59 -2.56
CA LEU A 27 -8.62 11.21 -2.90
C LEU A 27 -7.51 11.16 -3.97
N HIS A 28 -7.58 12.04 -4.97
CA HIS A 28 -6.52 12.16 -5.98
C HIS A 28 -5.17 12.58 -5.36
N LYS A 29 -5.16 13.58 -4.45
CA LYS A 29 -3.94 14.00 -3.75
C LYS A 29 -3.33 12.85 -2.93
N LEU A 30 -4.16 12.09 -2.22
CA LEU A 30 -3.72 10.91 -1.44
C LEU A 30 -3.07 9.86 -2.33
N LEU A 31 -3.71 9.50 -3.44
CA LEU A 31 -3.15 8.52 -4.37
C LEU A 31 -1.90 9.04 -5.09
N ALA A 32 -1.85 10.33 -5.41
CA ALA A 32 -0.67 10.98 -5.98
C ALA A 32 0.52 10.93 -5.01
N ALA A 33 0.28 11.12 -3.71
CA ALA A 33 1.31 10.96 -2.68
C ALA A 33 1.79 9.50 -2.59
N ALA A 34 0.86 8.53 -2.52
CA ALA A 34 1.18 7.11 -2.45
C ALA A 34 2.03 6.62 -3.65
N ARG A 35 1.77 7.15 -4.85
CA ARG A 35 2.55 6.86 -6.06
C ARG A 35 4.00 7.36 -6.03
N ARG A 36 4.35 8.25 -5.09
CA ARG A 36 5.73 8.73 -4.90
C ARG A 36 6.56 7.85 -3.99
N ALA A 37 5.97 6.82 -3.39
CA ALA A 37 6.72 5.84 -2.63
C ALA A 37 7.81 5.19 -3.49
N PRO A 38 9.02 4.98 -2.97
CA PRO A 38 10.10 4.38 -3.72
C PRO A 38 9.80 2.90 -4.03
N SER A 39 10.38 2.41 -5.11
CA SER A 39 10.43 0.99 -5.45
C SER A 39 11.79 0.65 -6.04
N ALA A 40 12.25 -0.59 -5.90
CA ALA A 40 13.50 -1.03 -6.50
C ALA A 40 13.51 -0.70 -8.00
N PHE A 41 14.58 -0.08 -8.48
CA PHE A 41 14.74 0.37 -9.86
C PHE A 41 13.58 1.25 -10.41
N ASN A 42 12.83 1.91 -9.54
CA ASN A 42 11.64 2.69 -9.92
C ASN A 42 10.59 1.87 -10.72
N ILE A 43 10.49 0.56 -10.49
CA ILE A 43 9.57 -0.33 -11.24
C ILE A 43 8.09 -0.01 -11.00
N GLN A 44 7.78 0.68 -9.88
CA GLN A 44 6.40 1.11 -9.59
C GLN A 44 5.40 -0.05 -9.64
N HIS A 45 5.66 -1.10 -8.87
CA HIS A 45 4.83 -2.32 -8.81
C HIS A 45 3.37 -2.04 -8.48
N CYS A 46 3.08 -1.01 -7.65
CA CYS A 46 1.77 -0.81 -7.05
C CYS A 46 0.68 -0.43 -8.05
N ARG A 47 -0.52 -0.97 -7.82
CA ARG A 47 -1.78 -0.63 -8.46
C ARG A 47 -2.80 -0.36 -7.37
N PHE A 48 -3.48 0.78 -7.44
CA PHE A 48 -4.45 1.20 -6.45
C PHE A 48 -5.85 1.04 -7.04
N VAL A 49 -6.59 0.02 -6.59
CA VAL A 49 -7.98 -0.17 -6.98
C VAL A 49 -8.87 0.54 -5.98
N VAL A 50 -9.40 1.69 -6.39
CA VAL A 50 -10.34 2.47 -5.57
C VAL A 50 -11.74 1.91 -5.78
N VAL A 51 -12.29 1.28 -4.75
CA VAL A 51 -13.60 0.65 -4.83
C VAL A 51 -14.69 1.66 -4.48
N ARG A 52 -15.44 2.09 -5.49
CA ARG A 52 -16.57 3.04 -5.35
C ARG A 52 -17.92 2.39 -5.43
N ASP A 53 -18.04 1.26 -6.13
CA ASP A 53 -19.30 0.54 -6.26
C ASP A 53 -19.75 -0.04 -4.91
N PRO A 54 -20.93 0.37 -4.38
CA PRO A 54 -21.43 -0.13 -3.10
C PRO A 54 -21.69 -1.64 -3.10
N ALA A 55 -22.05 -2.23 -4.23
CA ALA A 55 -22.27 -3.67 -4.32
C ALA A 55 -20.96 -4.43 -4.20
N LEU A 56 -19.91 -3.96 -4.88
CA LEU A 56 -18.57 -4.52 -4.77
C LEU A 56 -18.00 -4.34 -3.35
N ARG A 57 -18.21 -3.18 -2.70
CA ARG A 57 -17.76 -2.97 -1.31
C ARG A 57 -18.42 -3.97 -0.35
N ARG A 58 -19.74 -4.22 -0.49
CA ARG A 58 -20.43 -5.23 0.32
C ARG A 58 -19.92 -6.65 0.04
N ALA A 59 -19.61 -6.98 -1.21
CA ALA A 59 -19.03 -8.27 -1.56
C ALA A 59 -17.62 -8.43 -0.94
N LEU A 60 -16.78 -7.39 -1.01
CA LEU A 60 -15.46 -7.38 -0.39
C LEU A 60 -15.54 -7.48 1.14
N ARG A 61 -16.49 -6.80 1.80
CA ARG A 61 -16.71 -6.91 3.23
C ARG A 61 -17.00 -8.37 3.66
N LYS A 62 -17.83 -9.10 2.90
CA LYS A 62 -18.15 -10.50 3.21
C LYS A 62 -16.91 -11.41 3.23
N VAL A 63 -15.95 -11.18 2.34
CA VAL A 63 -14.70 -11.95 2.27
C VAL A 63 -13.58 -11.35 3.14
N ALA A 64 -13.84 -10.21 3.78
CA ALA A 64 -12.96 -9.53 4.73
C ALA A 64 -13.52 -9.64 6.16
N TRP A 65 -13.92 -10.83 6.58
CA TRP A 65 -14.42 -11.16 7.94
C TRP A 65 -15.55 -10.25 8.43
N ASP A 66 -16.37 -9.78 7.51
CA ASP A 66 -17.49 -8.85 7.74
C ASP A 66 -17.10 -7.55 8.50
N GLN A 67 -15.88 -7.07 8.30
CA GLN A 67 -15.38 -5.86 8.96
C GLN A 67 -16.14 -4.62 8.45
N PRO A 68 -16.80 -3.84 9.35
CA PRO A 68 -17.64 -2.70 8.95
C PRO A 68 -16.87 -1.59 8.23
N ASP A 69 -15.61 -1.35 8.61
CA ASP A 69 -14.76 -0.31 8.04
C ASP A 69 -14.57 -0.45 6.52
N VAL A 70 -14.71 -1.66 5.95
CA VAL A 70 -14.73 -1.89 4.49
C VAL A 70 -15.88 -1.16 3.79
N THR A 71 -17.04 -1.02 4.44
CA THR A 71 -18.21 -0.31 3.87
C THR A 71 -18.36 1.11 4.39
N ASP A 72 -18.00 1.36 5.63
CA ASP A 72 -18.35 2.60 6.35
C ASP A 72 -17.30 3.71 6.15
N ALA A 73 -16.03 3.37 5.86
CA ALA A 73 -15.04 4.36 5.50
C ALA A 73 -15.38 5.06 4.17
N SER A 74 -15.01 6.32 4.03
CA SER A 74 -15.28 7.11 2.81
C SER A 74 -14.60 6.54 1.56
N ALA A 75 -13.43 5.94 1.71
CA ALA A 75 -12.70 5.29 0.62
C ALA A 75 -12.17 3.91 1.05
N LEU A 76 -12.29 2.95 0.15
CA LEU A 76 -11.60 1.67 0.20
C LEU A 76 -10.59 1.61 -0.96
N VAL A 77 -9.32 1.47 -0.63
CA VAL A 77 -8.24 1.28 -1.60
C VAL A 77 -7.67 -0.13 -1.44
N VAL A 78 -7.87 -0.98 -2.45
CA VAL A 78 -7.20 -2.27 -2.54
C VAL A 78 -5.84 -2.04 -3.19
N ILE A 79 -4.77 -2.22 -2.41
CA ILE A 79 -3.40 -2.11 -2.92
C ILE A 79 -3.03 -3.46 -3.51
N CYS A 80 -2.85 -3.47 -4.82
CA CYS A 80 -2.34 -4.58 -5.58
C CYS A 80 -0.94 -4.28 -6.08
N ALA A 81 -0.21 -5.30 -6.50
CA ALA A 81 1.09 -5.09 -7.10
C ALA A 81 1.34 -6.07 -8.24
N ASP A 82 1.99 -5.57 -9.29
CA ASP A 82 2.38 -6.32 -10.49
C ASP A 82 3.74 -6.99 -10.26
N ARG A 83 3.71 -8.29 -9.99
CA ARG A 83 4.90 -9.10 -9.76
C ARG A 83 5.75 -9.25 -11.03
N ASP A 84 5.11 -9.11 -12.18
CA ASP A 84 5.73 -9.25 -13.49
C ASP A 84 6.21 -7.92 -14.10
N ALA A 85 6.09 -6.82 -13.36
CA ALA A 85 6.44 -5.47 -13.84
C ALA A 85 7.89 -5.39 -14.37
N TRP A 86 8.82 -6.10 -13.74
CA TRP A 86 10.23 -6.11 -14.11
C TRP A 86 10.51 -6.61 -15.53
N LYS A 87 9.64 -7.44 -16.12
CA LYS A 87 9.79 -7.99 -17.47
C LYS A 87 8.95 -7.27 -18.54
N LYS A 88 8.09 -6.33 -18.12
CA LYS A 88 7.19 -5.58 -19.01
C LYS A 88 7.85 -4.26 -19.42
N ASP A 89 8.70 -4.29 -20.44
CA ASP A 89 9.40 -3.09 -20.94
C ASP A 89 10.10 -2.29 -19.81
N PRO A 90 11.17 -2.83 -19.19
CA PRO A 90 11.81 -2.18 -18.05
C PRO A 90 12.48 -0.83 -18.41
N ALA A 91 12.73 -0.52 -19.68
CA ALA A 91 13.25 0.78 -20.11
C ALA A 91 12.30 1.94 -19.80
N ARG A 92 10.99 1.69 -19.77
CA ARG A 92 9.93 2.70 -19.48
C ARG A 92 10.06 3.38 -18.12
N TYR A 93 10.71 2.72 -17.15
CA TYR A 93 10.88 3.26 -15.80
C TYR A 93 11.94 4.35 -15.71
N PHE A 94 12.68 4.56 -16.80
CA PHE A 94 13.73 5.56 -16.94
C PHE A 94 13.40 6.55 -18.07
N ASP A 95 12.12 6.85 -18.24
CA ASP A 95 11.69 7.84 -19.23
C ASP A 95 12.36 9.20 -18.96
N GLY A 96 12.85 9.84 -20.02
CA GLY A 96 13.67 11.06 -19.92
C GLY A 96 15.19 10.82 -19.77
N ALA A 97 15.66 9.58 -19.53
CA ALA A 97 17.09 9.26 -19.54
C ALA A 97 17.61 9.00 -20.98
N PRO A 98 18.92 9.15 -21.24
CA PRO A 98 19.54 8.73 -22.51
C PRO A 98 19.30 7.24 -22.81
N ASP A 99 19.27 6.86 -24.09
CA ASP A 99 18.90 5.50 -24.50
C ASP A 99 19.89 4.43 -24.04
N ASP A 100 21.18 4.73 -23.98
CA ASP A 100 22.21 3.85 -23.43
C ASP A 100 22.00 3.59 -21.93
N VAL A 101 21.55 4.60 -21.18
CA VAL A 101 21.18 4.46 -19.76
C VAL A 101 19.95 3.58 -19.63
N LYS A 102 18.91 3.81 -20.44
CA LYS A 102 17.68 3.00 -20.43
C LYS A 102 17.97 1.53 -20.69
N GLN A 103 18.81 1.25 -21.71
CA GLN A 103 19.18 -0.12 -22.06
C GLN A 103 19.96 -0.79 -20.93
N ARG A 104 20.98 -0.13 -20.38
CA ARG A 104 21.77 -0.65 -19.25
C ARG A 104 20.91 -0.94 -18.04
N MET A 105 19.98 -0.03 -17.71
CA MET A 105 19.06 -0.24 -16.56
C MET A 105 18.09 -1.40 -16.81
N ALA A 106 17.61 -1.55 -18.04
CA ALA A 106 16.76 -2.68 -18.41
C ALA A 106 17.48 -4.03 -18.26
N GLU A 107 18.75 -4.10 -18.65
CA GLU A 107 19.59 -5.28 -18.48
C GLU A 107 19.84 -5.58 -16.99
N MET A 108 20.14 -4.56 -16.19
CA MET A 108 20.31 -4.71 -14.74
C MET A 108 19.04 -5.22 -14.05
N ILE A 109 17.86 -4.69 -14.43
CA ILE A 109 16.57 -5.15 -13.91
C ILE A 109 16.38 -6.65 -14.24
N ARG A 110 16.55 -7.04 -15.49
CA ARG A 110 16.43 -8.46 -15.87
C ARG A 110 17.38 -9.34 -15.08
N GLY A 111 18.65 -8.99 -15.02
CA GLY A 111 19.66 -9.75 -14.27
C GLY A 111 19.39 -9.83 -12.77
N TYR A 112 18.70 -8.83 -12.19
CA TYR A 112 18.33 -8.84 -10.78
C TYR A 112 17.11 -9.74 -10.49
N TYR A 113 16.11 -9.75 -11.38
CA TYR A 113 14.83 -10.44 -11.12
C TYR A 113 14.72 -11.81 -11.78
N GLU A 114 15.37 -12.04 -12.93
CA GLU A 114 15.21 -13.29 -13.68
C GLU A 114 15.72 -14.51 -12.89
N GLY A 115 14.89 -15.56 -12.85
CA GLY A 115 15.20 -16.77 -12.08
C GLY A 115 15.16 -16.62 -10.56
N ARG A 116 14.73 -15.48 -10.03
CA ARG A 116 14.68 -15.20 -8.58
C ARG A 116 13.26 -14.91 -8.12
N GLU A 117 12.41 -15.92 -8.10
CA GLU A 117 10.98 -15.78 -7.75
C GLU A 117 10.77 -15.15 -6.38
N TRP A 118 11.63 -15.47 -5.39
CA TRP A 118 11.55 -14.85 -4.07
C TRP A 118 11.82 -13.34 -4.10
N VAL A 119 12.78 -12.86 -4.93
CA VAL A 119 13.03 -11.43 -5.12
C VAL A 119 11.82 -10.76 -5.75
N GLN A 120 11.22 -11.39 -6.77
CA GLN A 120 10.02 -10.87 -7.44
C GLN A 120 8.87 -10.67 -6.46
N GLN A 121 8.66 -11.65 -5.58
CA GLN A 121 7.62 -11.58 -4.55
C GLN A 121 7.95 -10.53 -3.49
N ASP A 122 9.15 -10.56 -2.93
CA ASP A 122 9.55 -9.71 -1.82
C ASP A 122 9.59 -8.24 -2.21
N GLU A 123 10.17 -7.89 -3.37
CA GLU A 123 10.21 -6.50 -3.84
C GLU A 123 8.82 -5.95 -4.14
N THR A 124 7.93 -6.80 -4.63
CA THR A 124 6.53 -6.47 -4.85
C THR A 124 5.84 -6.09 -3.54
N MET A 125 6.01 -6.89 -2.48
CA MET A 125 5.41 -6.64 -1.17
C MET A 125 6.09 -5.48 -0.42
N ARG A 126 7.42 -5.31 -0.52
CA ARG A 126 8.13 -4.13 0.02
C ARG A 126 7.58 -2.84 -0.59
N SER A 127 7.44 -2.80 -1.92
CA SER A 127 6.90 -1.63 -2.64
C SER A 127 5.46 -1.33 -2.20
N ALA A 128 4.62 -2.36 -2.03
CA ALA A 128 3.24 -2.20 -1.57
C ALA A 128 3.17 -1.63 -0.15
N GLY A 129 4.01 -2.13 0.77
CA GLY A 129 4.10 -1.63 2.14
C GLY A 129 4.54 -0.17 2.22
N LEU A 130 5.55 0.22 1.43
CA LEU A 130 6.01 1.61 1.33
C LEU A 130 4.90 2.54 0.80
N ALA A 131 4.17 2.12 -0.23
CA ALA A 131 3.07 2.88 -0.79
C ALA A 131 1.88 2.99 0.19
N ALA A 132 1.53 1.91 0.89
CA ALA A 132 0.50 1.90 1.91
C ALA A 132 0.82 2.85 3.06
N GLN A 133 2.06 2.81 3.58
CA GLN A 133 2.48 3.72 4.64
C GLN A 133 2.46 5.18 4.18
N THR A 134 2.93 5.46 2.96
CA THR A 134 2.89 6.82 2.40
C THR A 134 1.45 7.31 2.26
N LEU A 135 0.51 6.45 1.80
CA LEU A 135 -0.92 6.77 1.71
C LEU A 135 -1.51 7.12 3.07
N MET A 136 -1.21 6.34 4.10
CA MET A 136 -1.73 6.56 5.44
C MET A 136 -1.17 7.83 6.10
N LEU A 137 0.12 8.12 5.91
CA LEU A 137 0.73 9.37 6.40
C LEU A 137 0.13 10.59 5.70
N ALA A 138 -0.07 10.52 4.38
CA ALA A 138 -0.75 11.57 3.63
C ALA A 138 -2.19 11.78 4.11
N ALA A 139 -2.94 10.69 4.40
CA ALA A 139 -4.27 10.77 4.96
C ALA A 139 -4.25 11.49 6.32
N THR A 140 -3.35 11.12 7.22
CA THR A 140 -3.19 11.77 8.53
C THR A 140 -2.85 13.26 8.38
N ALA A 141 -1.89 13.60 7.50
CA ALA A 141 -1.50 15.00 7.26
C ALA A 141 -2.65 15.85 6.68
N MET A 142 -3.59 15.22 5.97
CA MET A 142 -4.80 15.87 5.43
C MET A 142 -6.00 15.83 6.38
N GLY A 143 -5.83 15.33 7.62
CA GLY A 143 -6.90 15.28 8.63
C GLY A 143 -7.85 14.09 8.53
N TYR A 144 -7.54 13.11 7.68
CA TYR A 144 -8.28 11.85 7.58
C TYR A 144 -7.68 10.77 8.49
N GLN A 145 -8.52 9.85 8.92
CA GLN A 145 -8.11 8.63 9.60
C GLN A 145 -8.01 7.47 8.59
N SER A 146 -7.20 6.47 8.93
CA SER A 146 -6.99 5.31 8.06
C SER A 146 -6.73 4.03 8.86
N CYS A 147 -6.98 2.89 8.23
CA CYS A 147 -6.60 1.58 8.75
C CYS A 147 -6.04 0.71 7.63
N PRO A 148 -4.82 0.13 7.78
CA PRO A 148 -4.36 -0.95 6.91
C PRO A 148 -5.02 -2.26 7.36
N MET A 149 -5.40 -3.10 6.39
CA MET A 149 -6.10 -4.35 6.64
C MET A 149 -5.54 -5.45 5.73
N ASP A 150 -5.34 -6.63 6.32
CA ASP A 150 -4.93 -7.86 5.62
C ASP A 150 -5.79 -9.08 6.02
N GLY A 151 -6.79 -8.84 6.87
CA GLY A 151 -7.75 -9.85 7.32
C GLY A 151 -8.85 -10.11 6.29
N PHE A 152 -8.54 -10.84 5.21
CA PHE A 152 -9.48 -11.22 4.15
C PHE A 152 -9.00 -12.45 3.37
N ASP A 153 -9.92 -13.05 2.59
CA ASP A 153 -9.58 -14.09 1.62
C ASP A 153 -8.97 -13.44 0.36
N TYR A 154 -7.67 -13.59 0.17
CA TYR A 154 -6.90 -12.99 -0.93
C TYR A 154 -7.39 -13.44 -2.30
N ASP A 155 -7.71 -14.73 -2.47
CA ASP A 155 -8.18 -15.28 -3.74
C ASP A 155 -9.58 -14.78 -4.08
N ALA A 156 -10.46 -14.71 -3.09
CA ALA A 156 -11.80 -14.17 -3.27
C ALA A 156 -11.77 -12.68 -3.63
N VAL A 157 -10.94 -11.89 -2.96
CA VAL A 157 -10.71 -10.48 -3.30
C VAL A 157 -10.19 -10.36 -4.74
N GLY A 158 -9.18 -11.16 -5.11
CA GLY A 158 -8.63 -11.16 -6.46
C GLY A 158 -9.72 -11.42 -7.53
N ARG A 159 -10.59 -12.41 -7.31
CA ARG A 159 -11.73 -12.68 -8.21
C ARG A 159 -12.71 -11.51 -8.28
N LEU A 160 -13.06 -10.92 -7.15
CA LEU A 160 -14.01 -9.81 -7.08
C LEU A 160 -13.55 -8.56 -7.82
N ILE A 161 -12.25 -8.27 -7.80
CA ILE A 161 -11.67 -7.09 -8.47
C ILE A 161 -11.13 -7.39 -9.87
N ASN A 162 -11.35 -8.60 -10.41
CA ASN A 162 -10.79 -9.06 -11.68
C ASN A 162 -9.25 -8.88 -11.74
N LEU A 163 -8.57 -9.33 -10.70
CA LEU A 163 -7.12 -9.21 -10.59
C LEU A 163 -6.43 -9.93 -11.75
N PRO A 164 -5.60 -9.24 -12.57
CA PRO A 164 -4.92 -9.90 -13.69
C PRO A 164 -3.88 -10.92 -13.23
N ALA A 165 -3.57 -11.89 -14.07
CA ALA A 165 -2.46 -12.81 -13.85
C ALA A 165 -1.14 -12.03 -13.62
N GLY A 166 -0.29 -12.56 -12.76
CA GLY A 166 0.97 -11.92 -12.38
C GLY A 166 0.84 -10.78 -11.38
N HIS A 167 -0.39 -10.46 -10.95
CA HIS A 167 -0.62 -9.50 -9.88
C HIS A 167 -0.96 -10.19 -8.57
N VAL A 168 -0.73 -9.50 -7.47
CA VAL A 168 -1.08 -9.94 -6.12
C VAL A 168 -1.87 -8.84 -5.40
N VAL A 169 -2.79 -9.22 -4.53
CA VAL A 169 -3.38 -8.32 -3.55
C VAL A 169 -2.41 -8.22 -2.38
N ALA A 170 -2.00 -7.01 -2.01
CA ALA A 170 -1.11 -6.81 -0.88
C ALA A 170 -1.88 -6.52 0.41
N MET A 171 -2.74 -5.53 0.40
CA MET A 171 -3.56 -5.14 1.56
C MET A 171 -4.69 -4.20 1.15
N PHE A 172 -5.64 -3.98 2.05
CA PHE A 172 -6.56 -2.84 1.95
C PHE A 172 -6.01 -1.65 2.75
N VAL A 173 -6.36 -0.45 2.32
CA VAL A 173 -6.30 0.75 3.15
C VAL A 173 -7.67 1.42 3.07
N VAL A 174 -8.35 1.52 4.21
CA VAL A 174 -9.57 2.30 4.34
C VAL A 174 -9.23 3.70 4.84
N ILE A 175 -9.95 4.71 4.36
CA ILE A 175 -9.71 6.12 4.67
C ILE A 175 -11.06 6.82 4.86
N GLY A 176 -11.20 7.61 5.90
CA GLY A 176 -12.44 8.35 6.17
C GLY A 176 -12.35 9.26 7.38
N ARG A 177 -13.52 9.73 7.84
CA ARG A 177 -13.67 10.41 9.11
C ARG A 177 -13.93 9.37 10.19
N GLY A 178 -13.00 9.23 11.15
CA GLY A 178 -13.21 8.37 12.33
C GLY A 178 -14.26 8.95 13.26
N VAL A 179 -15.09 8.11 13.84
CA VAL A 179 -16.12 8.51 14.82
C VAL A 179 -15.75 8.12 16.25
N GLU A 180 -14.68 7.37 16.41
CA GLU A 180 -14.14 6.94 17.72
C GLU A 180 -12.70 7.42 17.89
N GLN A 181 -12.33 7.66 19.15
CA GLN A 181 -10.93 7.87 19.47
C GLN A 181 -10.15 6.58 19.31
N ALA A 182 -8.92 6.69 18.81
CA ALA A 182 -8.03 5.55 18.76
C ALA A 182 -7.82 4.96 20.17
N ALA A 183 -7.87 3.64 20.29
CA ALA A 183 -7.48 2.97 21.53
C ALA A 183 -6.07 3.40 21.97
N PRO A 184 -5.72 3.43 23.25
CA PRO A 184 -4.38 3.75 23.71
C PRO A 184 -3.32 2.97 22.93
N ARG A 185 -2.14 3.57 22.67
CA ARG A 185 -1.05 2.83 22.03
C ARG A 185 -0.65 1.67 22.92
N VAL A 186 -0.65 0.49 22.35
CA VAL A 186 0.00 -0.68 22.98
C VAL A 186 1.51 -0.47 23.03
N GLY A 187 2.20 -1.20 23.88
CA GLY A 187 3.65 -1.09 24.06
C GLY A 187 4.45 -1.32 22.78
N ARG A 188 5.67 -0.87 22.81
CA ARG A 188 6.69 -1.19 21.82
C ARG A 188 7.71 -2.10 22.48
N LEU A 189 8.38 -2.93 21.70
CA LEU A 189 9.55 -3.66 22.15
C LEU A 189 10.62 -2.64 22.60
N PRO A 190 11.43 -3.00 23.60
CA PRO A 190 12.56 -2.14 24.02
C PRO A 190 13.50 -1.82 22.85
N ASP A 191 14.05 -0.61 22.87
CA ASP A 191 14.95 -0.16 21.78
C ASP A 191 16.11 -1.15 21.55
N GLY A 192 16.70 -1.71 22.61
CA GLY A 192 17.78 -2.68 22.52
C GLY A 192 17.45 -4.01 21.83
N GLU A 193 16.16 -4.33 21.66
CA GLU A 193 15.72 -5.51 20.89
C GLU A 193 15.54 -5.20 19.40
N VAL A 194 15.26 -3.95 19.04
CA VAL A 194 14.88 -3.56 17.68
C VAL A 194 15.89 -2.65 16.99
N ILE A 195 16.76 -1.97 17.77
CA ILE A 195 17.81 -1.07 17.27
C ILE A 195 19.17 -1.67 17.65
N LEU A 196 19.81 -2.27 16.67
CA LEU A 196 21.10 -2.92 16.84
C LEU A 196 22.17 -2.14 16.09
N THR A 197 23.39 -2.07 16.70
CA THR A 197 24.54 -1.44 16.06
C THR A 197 25.43 -2.52 15.43
N ASP A 198 25.81 -2.32 14.18
CA ASP A 198 26.67 -3.14 13.34
C ASP A 198 26.17 -4.56 13.06
N ARG A 199 25.78 -5.36 14.06
CA ARG A 199 25.44 -6.77 13.90
C ARG A 199 24.50 -7.28 15.01
N PHE A 200 23.84 -8.39 14.75
CA PHE A 200 23.15 -9.13 15.80
C PHE A 200 24.17 -9.68 16.82
N PRO A 201 23.78 -9.82 18.12
CA PRO A 201 24.61 -10.52 19.07
C PRO A 201 24.85 -11.97 18.61
N PRO A 202 25.99 -12.58 18.93
CA PRO A 202 26.21 -13.99 18.63
C PRO A 202 25.16 -14.84 19.34
N SER A 203 24.67 -15.88 18.64
CA SER A 203 23.69 -16.87 19.15
C SER A 203 24.33 -17.78 20.22
#